data_06d098ddc80b8a542d858bf9255246cf
#
_entry.id   06d098ddc80b8a542d858bf9255246cf
#
_cell.length_a   1.000
_cell.length_b   1.000
_cell.length_c   1.000
_cell.angle_alpha   90.00
_cell.angle_beta   90.00
_cell.angle_gamma   90.00
#
_symmetry.space_group_name_H-M   'P 1'
#
loop_
_entity.id
_entity.type
_entity.pdbx_description
1 polymer ?
#
loop_
_entity_poly.entity_id
_entity_poly.type
_entity_poly.pdbx_seq_one_letter_code
_entity_poly.pdbx_strand_id
1 'polypeptide(L)'
;MANISQIEQYNKGTLFPNTYEETYLATEHISGIKLNIPDDVFNKLKKAIEAKGLYFGDDSVLRNIIAGLIKGNIILQGPPGTGKTTLAKLICDVFNVDFTEATANSDWTTYDSIGGLQPTANEEGQEVIVGKNGYVVSSILKCCDLIVQNEYEDGKQQGNWLVLDELNRCEIDKVFGDLFTALGSDSTTAERVINLWYQKDENKQKIYIPNRFRIIGAMNNIDKNYVNDISQGLSRRFTFIDILPPAEDYFEKEASNAKELAKTRAYFADMLAQVEMWIAKQKKQHDDVRKENTVEAGVGFGCGCVGCFG
;
A
#
# COMPACT_ATOMS: atom_id res chain seq x y z
N MET A 1 -23.33 -3.62 12.39
CA MET A 1 -22.33 -4.64 12.77
C MET A 1 -22.93 -6.00 12.50
N ALA A 2 -22.32 -6.81 11.65
CA ALA A 2 -22.71 -8.20 11.54
C ALA A 2 -22.56 -8.86 12.92
N ASN A 3 -23.55 -9.63 13.33
CA ASN A 3 -23.38 -10.43 14.54
C ASN A 3 -22.63 -11.73 14.17
N ILE A 4 -22.00 -12.35 15.15
CA ILE A 4 -21.21 -13.58 14.96
C ILE A 4 -22.03 -14.66 14.23
N SER A 5 -23.33 -14.77 14.54
CA SER A 5 -24.20 -15.77 13.92
C SER A 5 -24.40 -15.56 12.42
N GLN A 6 -24.39 -14.31 11.93
CA GLN A 6 -24.51 -14.01 10.51
C GLN A 6 -23.25 -14.40 9.74
N ILE A 7 -22.06 -14.15 10.34
CA ILE A 7 -20.78 -14.56 9.76
C ILE A 7 -20.65 -16.08 9.74
N GLU A 8 -21.08 -16.77 10.81
CA GLU A 8 -21.13 -18.23 10.84
C GLU A 8 -22.04 -18.83 9.77
N GLN A 9 -23.19 -18.20 9.53
CA GLN A 9 -24.11 -18.62 8.46
C GLN A 9 -23.51 -18.37 7.07
N TYR A 10 -22.79 -17.29 6.88
CA TYR A 10 -22.06 -17.02 5.66
C TYR A 10 -20.99 -18.09 5.41
N ASN A 11 -20.14 -18.34 6.42
CA ASN A 11 -19.07 -19.36 6.33
C ASN A 11 -19.59 -20.78 6.05
N LYS A 12 -20.82 -21.08 6.50
CA LYS A 12 -21.49 -22.35 6.19
C LYS A 12 -22.20 -22.34 4.81
N GLY A 13 -22.14 -21.25 4.07
CA GLY A 13 -22.82 -21.10 2.80
C GLY A 13 -24.35 -21.05 2.90
N THR A 14 -24.88 -20.78 4.09
CA THR A 14 -26.35 -20.75 4.31
C THR A 14 -26.94 -19.36 4.16
N LEU A 15 -26.15 -18.32 4.44
CA LEU A 15 -26.60 -16.92 4.31
C LEU A 15 -26.15 -16.31 2.99
N PHE A 16 -24.91 -16.64 2.57
CA PHE A 16 -24.31 -16.19 1.32
C PHE A 16 -23.51 -17.36 0.74
N PRO A 17 -23.98 -18.03 -0.29
CA PRO A 17 -23.23 -19.09 -0.93
C PRO A 17 -21.92 -18.55 -1.53
N ASN A 18 -20.90 -19.39 -1.62
CA ASN A 18 -19.49 -19.09 -1.93
C ASN A 18 -19.22 -18.57 -3.35
N THR A 19 -20.06 -17.73 -3.92
CA THR A 19 -19.80 -17.11 -5.20
C THR A 19 -19.34 -15.68 -5.02
N TYR A 20 -18.37 -15.26 -5.82
CA TYR A 20 -17.85 -13.87 -5.87
C TYR A 20 -19.00 -12.83 -5.99
N GLU A 21 -20.12 -13.21 -6.56
CA GLU A 21 -21.29 -12.37 -6.70
C GLU A 21 -21.94 -11.98 -5.38
N GLU A 22 -21.82 -12.82 -4.37
CA GLU A 22 -22.47 -12.66 -3.07
C GLU A 22 -21.61 -11.94 -2.07
N THR A 23 -20.31 -11.80 -2.33
CA THR A 23 -19.43 -10.96 -1.54
C THR A 23 -19.91 -9.51 -1.51
N TYR A 24 -20.51 -9.02 -2.59
CA TYR A 24 -21.10 -7.67 -2.60
C TYR A 24 -22.15 -7.49 -1.51
N LEU A 25 -23.00 -8.48 -1.29
CA LEU A 25 -24.06 -8.43 -0.27
C LEU A 25 -23.51 -8.50 1.15
N ALA A 26 -22.37 -9.16 1.32
CA ALA A 26 -21.71 -9.31 2.63
C ALA A 26 -20.98 -8.05 3.08
N THR A 27 -20.56 -7.17 2.17
CA THR A 27 -19.65 -6.05 2.49
C THR A 27 -20.18 -5.15 3.61
N GLU A 28 -21.47 -4.86 3.65
CA GLU A 28 -22.09 -4.05 4.69
C GLU A 28 -22.00 -4.73 6.06
N HIS A 29 -22.29 -6.02 6.12
CA HIS A 29 -22.33 -6.79 7.36
C HIS A 29 -20.97 -6.97 8.01
N ILE A 30 -19.92 -7.17 7.20
CA ILE A 30 -18.56 -7.44 7.69
C ILE A 30 -17.69 -6.19 7.79
N SER A 31 -18.13 -5.05 7.27
CA SER A 31 -17.32 -3.81 7.23
C SER A 31 -16.83 -3.33 8.59
N GLY A 32 -17.58 -3.61 9.66
CA GLY A 32 -17.24 -3.24 11.03
C GLY A 32 -16.22 -4.13 11.74
N ILE A 33 -15.81 -5.26 11.14
CA ILE A 33 -14.85 -6.18 11.75
C ILE A 33 -13.47 -5.51 11.82
N LYS A 34 -12.92 -5.43 13.04
CA LYS A 34 -11.67 -4.71 13.30
C LYS A 34 -10.46 -5.47 12.78
N LEU A 35 -9.43 -4.72 12.36
CA LEU A 35 -8.12 -5.24 12.07
C LEU A 35 -7.52 -5.87 13.33
N ASN A 36 -7.07 -7.12 13.22
CA ASN A 36 -6.30 -7.77 14.27
C ASN A 36 -4.84 -7.36 14.15
N ILE A 37 -4.30 -6.74 15.19
CA ILE A 37 -2.90 -6.32 15.24
C ILE A 37 -2.14 -7.47 15.90
N PRO A 38 -1.17 -8.09 15.20
CA PRO A 38 -0.41 -9.20 15.77
C PRO A 38 0.35 -8.79 17.03
N ASP A 39 0.41 -9.66 18.01
CA ASP A 39 1.25 -9.46 19.18
C ASP A 39 2.70 -9.24 18.75
N ASP A 40 3.36 -8.28 19.42
CA ASP A 40 4.75 -7.92 19.13
C ASP A 40 5.04 -7.58 17.65
N VAL A 41 4.06 -6.94 16.99
CA VAL A 41 4.13 -6.57 15.56
C VAL A 41 5.41 -5.81 15.21
N PHE A 42 5.88 -4.96 16.12
CA PHE A 42 7.11 -4.18 15.92
C PHE A 42 8.35 -5.08 15.76
N ASN A 43 8.59 -6.00 16.68
CA ASN A 43 9.74 -6.88 16.59
C ASN A 43 9.62 -7.91 15.47
N LYS A 44 8.40 -8.36 15.16
CA LYS A 44 8.14 -9.22 13.98
C LYS A 44 8.52 -8.50 12.69
N LEU A 45 8.08 -7.24 12.53
CA LEU A 45 8.41 -6.43 11.36
C LEU A 45 9.92 -6.15 11.27
N LYS A 46 10.57 -5.78 12.37
CA LYS A 46 12.00 -5.56 12.44
C LYS A 46 12.80 -6.80 12.01
N LYS A 47 12.46 -7.97 12.55
CA LYS A 47 13.08 -9.25 12.17
C LYS A 47 12.85 -9.61 10.69
N ALA A 48 11.65 -9.39 10.17
CA ALA A 48 11.35 -9.66 8.76
C ALA A 48 12.17 -8.77 7.82
N ILE A 49 12.35 -7.51 8.18
CA ILE A 49 13.17 -6.53 7.45
C ILE A 49 14.63 -6.95 7.46
N GLU A 50 15.18 -7.25 8.64
CA GLU A 50 16.56 -7.70 8.81
C GLU A 50 16.83 -9.01 8.04
N ALA A 51 15.91 -9.96 8.07
CA ALA A 51 16.01 -11.22 7.33
C ALA A 51 16.05 -11.03 5.80
N LYS A 52 15.49 -9.94 5.28
CA LYS A 52 15.59 -9.56 3.86
C LYS A 52 16.81 -8.72 3.54
N GLY A 53 17.66 -8.42 4.53
CA GLY A 53 18.82 -7.56 4.36
C GLY A 53 18.48 -6.09 4.13
N LEU A 54 17.27 -5.66 4.49
CA LEU A 54 16.86 -4.26 4.45
C LEU A 54 17.20 -3.60 5.80
N TYR A 55 17.59 -2.34 5.74
CA TYR A 55 17.92 -1.55 6.92
C TYR A 55 17.30 -0.18 6.81
N PHE A 56 16.48 0.17 7.79
CA PHE A 56 15.88 1.50 7.92
C PHE A 56 16.49 2.12 9.19
N GLY A 57 17.19 3.24 9.03
CA GLY A 57 18.13 3.79 10.00
C GLY A 57 17.60 4.04 11.42
N ASP A 58 16.28 4.22 11.62
CA ASP A 58 15.69 4.48 12.92
C ASP A 58 14.41 3.66 13.14
N ASP A 59 14.30 3.10 14.32
CA ASP A 59 13.13 2.38 14.81
C ASP A 59 11.85 3.26 14.78
N SER A 60 11.97 4.58 14.75
CA SER A 60 10.83 5.50 14.62
C SER A 60 10.06 5.31 13.32
N VAL A 61 10.74 4.99 12.22
CA VAL A 61 10.12 4.73 10.92
C VAL A 61 9.15 3.55 11.05
N LEU A 62 9.56 2.46 11.68
CA LEU A 62 8.72 1.27 11.87
C LEU A 62 7.51 1.56 12.78
N ARG A 63 7.72 2.37 13.83
CA ARG A 63 6.62 2.82 14.71
C ARG A 63 5.62 3.67 13.95
N ASN A 64 6.10 4.58 13.10
CA ASN A 64 5.25 5.44 12.28
C ASN A 64 4.45 4.62 11.24
N ILE A 65 5.06 3.59 10.63
CA ILE A 65 4.37 2.66 9.74
C ILE A 65 3.22 1.96 10.47
N ILE A 66 3.50 1.36 11.63
CA ILE A 66 2.51 0.64 12.41
C ILE A 66 1.39 1.59 12.87
N ALA A 67 1.72 2.76 13.39
CA ALA A 67 0.75 3.76 13.81
C ALA A 67 -0.12 4.25 12.64
N GLY A 68 0.50 4.50 11.47
CA GLY A 68 -0.20 4.88 10.25
C GLY A 68 -1.20 3.82 9.79
N LEU A 69 -0.81 2.54 9.83
CA LEU A 69 -1.67 1.42 9.44
C LEU A 69 -2.81 1.17 10.43
N ILE A 70 -2.59 1.42 11.72
CA ILE A 70 -3.66 1.38 12.72
C ILE A 70 -4.68 2.48 12.43
N LYS A 71 -4.21 3.68 12.09
CA LYS A 71 -5.06 4.84 11.76
C LYS A 71 -5.79 4.66 10.43
N GLY A 72 -5.12 4.16 9.38
CA GLY A 72 -5.70 4.07 8.04
C GLY A 72 -4.69 3.65 6.97
N ASN A 73 -4.70 4.37 5.86
CA ASN A 73 -3.83 4.11 4.72
C ASN A 73 -2.48 4.83 4.86
N ILE A 74 -1.43 4.30 4.23
CA ILE A 74 -0.10 4.90 4.27
C ILE A 74 0.48 5.08 2.86
N ILE A 75 1.38 6.04 2.72
CA ILE A 75 2.25 6.20 1.55
C ILE A 75 3.69 6.18 2.03
N LEU A 76 4.46 5.22 1.50
CA LEU A 76 5.91 5.13 1.68
C LEU A 76 6.57 5.98 0.59
N GLN A 77 7.23 7.07 0.96
CA GLN A 77 7.89 7.95 0.01
C GLN A 77 9.40 7.98 0.25
N GLY A 78 10.17 8.19 -0.81
CA GLY A 78 11.64 8.25 -0.69
C GLY A 78 12.34 7.95 -2.00
N PRO A 79 13.68 7.99 -2.02
CA PRO A 79 14.47 7.72 -3.20
C PRO A 79 14.21 6.34 -3.80
N PRO A 80 14.43 6.14 -5.12
CA PRO A 80 14.36 4.82 -5.72
C PRO A 80 15.41 3.88 -5.11
N GLY A 81 15.09 2.58 -5.04
CA GLY A 81 16.01 1.57 -4.50
C GLY A 81 16.04 1.45 -2.97
N THR A 82 15.25 2.22 -2.22
CA THR A 82 15.17 2.12 -0.76
C THR A 82 14.32 0.95 -0.24
N GLY A 83 13.81 0.09 -1.11
CA GLY A 83 13.07 -1.11 -0.72
C GLY A 83 11.61 -0.89 -0.33
N LYS A 84 10.98 0.24 -0.70
CA LYS A 84 9.59 0.58 -0.33
C LYS A 84 8.58 -0.51 -0.68
N THR A 85 8.62 -1.04 -1.91
CA THR A 85 7.71 -2.09 -2.36
C THR A 85 7.95 -3.40 -1.63
N THR A 86 9.21 -3.75 -1.37
CA THR A 86 9.57 -4.93 -0.54
C THR A 86 9.07 -4.75 0.89
N LEU A 87 9.24 -3.56 1.46
CA LEU A 87 8.73 -3.22 2.79
C LEU A 87 7.21 -3.34 2.86
N ALA A 88 6.49 -2.85 1.86
CA ALA A 88 5.02 -2.98 1.79
C ALA A 88 4.57 -4.44 1.85
N LYS A 89 5.24 -5.34 1.12
CA LYS A 89 4.95 -6.78 1.14
C LYS A 89 5.27 -7.42 2.49
N LEU A 90 6.41 -7.08 3.11
CA LEU A 90 6.75 -7.57 4.45
C LEU A 90 5.76 -7.11 5.52
N ILE A 91 5.24 -5.89 5.38
CA ILE A 91 4.18 -5.39 6.26
C ILE A 91 2.92 -6.26 6.12
N CYS A 92 2.49 -6.58 4.89
CA CYS A 92 1.35 -7.46 4.67
C CYS A 92 1.56 -8.84 5.31
N ASP A 93 2.73 -9.44 5.12
CA ASP A 93 3.09 -10.73 5.73
C ASP A 93 3.02 -10.68 7.26
N VAL A 94 3.59 -9.64 7.89
CA VAL A 94 3.61 -9.49 9.34
C VAL A 94 2.22 -9.25 9.92
N PHE A 95 1.36 -8.51 9.21
CA PHE A 95 -0.03 -8.30 9.60
C PHE A 95 -0.94 -9.49 9.26
N ASN A 96 -0.40 -10.54 8.66
CA ASN A 96 -1.15 -11.72 8.22
C ASN A 96 -2.33 -11.35 7.31
N VAL A 97 -2.04 -10.55 6.29
CA VAL A 97 -2.97 -10.18 5.21
C VAL A 97 -2.40 -10.56 3.86
N ASP A 98 -3.26 -10.96 2.94
CA ASP A 98 -2.90 -11.08 1.53
C ASP A 98 -2.82 -9.68 0.88
N PHE A 99 -2.26 -9.58 -0.31
CA PHE A 99 -2.22 -8.30 -1.01
C PHE A 99 -2.49 -8.44 -2.50
N THR A 100 -3.07 -7.40 -3.05
CA THR A 100 -3.16 -7.16 -4.48
C THR A 100 -2.16 -6.09 -4.84
N GLU A 101 -1.30 -6.34 -5.83
CA GLU A 101 -0.29 -5.38 -6.27
C GLU A 101 -0.68 -4.76 -7.61
N ALA A 102 -0.50 -3.46 -7.75
CA ALA A 102 -0.63 -2.76 -9.02
C ALA A 102 0.40 -1.63 -9.12
N THR A 103 0.87 -1.37 -10.34
CA THR A 103 1.81 -0.29 -10.62
C THR A 103 1.08 0.83 -11.35
N ALA A 104 1.08 2.02 -10.76
CA ALA A 104 0.43 3.19 -11.35
C ALA A 104 1.18 3.69 -12.60
N ASN A 105 0.44 4.26 -13.52
CA ASN A 105 0.97 4.93 -14.71
C ASN A 105 0.16 6.19 -15.03
N SER A 106 0.63 6.99 -16.00
CA SER A 106 0.04 8.27 -16.38
C SER A 106 -1.38 8.19 -16.91
N ASP A 107 -1.80 7.02 -17.39
CA ASP A 107 -3.10 6.85 -18.05
C ASP A 107 -4.20 6.44 -17.07
N TRP A 108 -3.83 6.19 -15.80
CA TRP A 108 -4.80 5.79 -14.77
C TRP A 108 -5.85 6.86 -14.52
N THR A 109 -7.07 6.38 -14.31
CA THR A 109 -8.26 7.17 -14.02
C THR A 109 -9.10 6.48 -12.94
N THR A 110 -10.29 7.01 -12.64
CA THR A 110 -11.27 6.33 -11.78
C THR A 110 -11.68 4.95 -12.33
N TYR A 111 -11.53 4.71 -13.63
CA TYR A 111 -11.75 3.39 -14.23
C TYR A 111 -10.79 2.33 -13.64
N ASP A 112 -9.53 2.71 -13.42
CA ASP A 112 -8.52 1.79 -12.89
C ASP A 112 -8.69 1.58 -11.38
N SER A 113 -9.14 2.58 -10.65
CA SER A 113 -9.36 2.47 -9.20
C SER A 113 -10.71 1.85 -8.85
N ILE A 114 -11.80 2.38 -9.38
CA ILE A 114 -13.17 1.94 -9.08
C ILE A 114 -13.65 0.91 -10.09
N GLY A 115 -13.54 1.23 -11.37
CA GLY A 115 -14.04 0.44 -12.48
C GLY A 115 -14.96 1.20 -13.39
N GLY A 116 -15.57 0.49 -14.34
CA GLY A 116 -16.45 1.07 -15.34
C GLY A 116 -16.97 0.04 -16.33
N LEU A 117 -17.57 0.52 -17.40
CA LEU A 117 -18.07 -0.33 -18.47
C LEU A 117 -16.96 -0.67 -19.47
N GLN A 118 -16.86 -1.94 -19.85
CA GLN A 118 -15.88 -2.45 -20.82
C GLN A 118 -16.60 -3.25 -21.91
N PRO A 119 -16.33 -2.98 -23.22
CA PRO A 119 -16.71 -3.88 -24.30
C PRO A 119 -15.96 -5.22 -24.16
N THR A 120 -16.66 -6.32 -24.32
CA THR A 120 -16.09 -7.67 -24.36
C THR A 120 -16.90 -8.53 -25.33
N ALA A 121 -16.38 -9.69 -25.73
CA ALA A 121 -17.13 -10.67 -26.50
C ALA A 121 -17.75 -11.70 -25.54
N ASN A 122 -19.04 -12.03 -25.75
CA ASN A 122 -19.67 -13.17 -25.08
C ASN A 122 -19.19 -14.51 -25.69
N GLU A 123 -19.66 -15.62 -25.15
CA GLU A 123 -19.31 -16.97 -25.65
C GLU A 123 -19.72 -17.21 -27.11
N GLU A 124 -20.69 -16.43 -27.62
CA GLU A 124 -21.16 -16.48 -29.02
C GLU A 124 -20.39 -15.53 -29.94
N GLY A 125 -19.37 -14.80 -29.42
CA GLY A 125 -18.56 -13.83 -30.17
C GLY A 125 -19.26 -12.49 -30.43
N GLN A 126 -20.39 -12.21 -29.79
CA GLN A 126 -21.11 -10.94 -29.91
C GLN A 126 -20.50 -9.89 -28.95
N GLU A 127 -20.38 -8.64 -29.38
CA GLU A 127 -19.97 -7.55 -28.49
C GLU A 127 -21.03 -7.28 -27.44
N VAL A 128 -20.61 -7.34 -26.18
CA VAL A 128 -21.44 -6.99 -25.02
C VAL A 128 -20.68 -6.01 -24.13
N ILE A 129 -21.43 -5.15 -23.44
CA ILE A 129 -20.84 -4.20 -22.48
C ILE A 129 -21.05 -4.78 -21.09
N VAL A 130 -19.95 -4.99 -20.36
CA VAL A 130 -19.93 -5.51 -18.99
C VAL A 130 -19.31 -4.52 -18.03
N GLY A 131 -19.73 -4.56 -16.77
CA GLY A 131 -19.07 -3.85 -15.70
C GLY A 131 -17.77 -4.55 -15.32
N LYS A 132 -16.66 -3.80 -15.22
CA LYS A 132 -15.37 -4.27 -14.76
C LYS A 132 -14.96 -3.50 -13.51
N ASN A 133 -14.57 -4.22 -12.47
CA ASN A 133 -14.05 -3.62 -11.25
C ASN A 133 -12.60 -3.15 -11.44
N GLY A 134 -12.29 -1.99 -10.90
CA GLY A 134 -10.92 -1.49 -10.79
C GLY A 134 -10.17 -2.13 -9.61
N TYR A 135 -8.92 -1.75 -9.42
CA TYR A 135 -8.02 -2.35 -8.42
C TYR A 135 -8.53 -2.18 -6.98
N VAL A 136 -9.06 -1.01 -6.63
CA VAL A 136 -9.57 -0.75 -5.27
C VAL A 136 -10.76 -1.62 -4.97
N VAL A 137 -11.75 -1.63 -5.88
CA VAL A 137 -12.97 -2.43 -5.72
C VAL A 137 -12.66 -3.92 -5.66
N SER A 138 -11.84 -4.41 -6.59
CA SER A 138 -11.42 -5.83 -6.61
C SER A 138 -10.70 -6.23 -5.32
N SER A 139 -9.83 -5.35 -4.80
CA SER A 139 -9.08 -5.59 -3.57
C SER A 139 -9.99 -5.59 -2.34
N ILE A 140 -10.99 -4.72 -2.30
CA ILE A 140 -11.99 -4.68 -1.22
C ILE A 140 -12.82 -5.97 -1.22
N LEU A 141 -13.31 -6.41 -2.37
CA LEU A 141 -14.09 -7.64 -2.48
C LEU A 141 -13.26 -8.85 -2.03
N LYS A 142 -12.00 -8.95 -2.47
CA LYS A 142 -11.09 -10.00 -2.01
C LYS A 142 -10.83 -9.92 -0.49
N CYS A 143 -10.72 -8.71 0.07
CA CYS A 143 -10.62 -8.52 1.51
C CYS A 143 -11.85 -9.05 2.24
N CYS A 144 -13.04 -8.77 1.72
CA CYS A 144 -14.30 -9.27 2.28
C CYS A 144 -14.37 -10.79 2.23
N ASP A 145 -14.00 -11.41 1.12
CA ASP A 145 -13.95 -12.87 0.98
C ASP A 145 -13.04 -13.51 2.04
N LEU A 146 -11.83 -12.98 2.19
CA LEU A 146 -10.89 -13.52 3.18
C LEU A 146 -11.37 -13.32 4.62
N ILE A 147 -12.01 -12.19 4.92
CA ILE A 147 -12.60 -11.96 6.24
C ILE A 147 -13.65 -13.04 6.54
N VAL A 148 -14.53 -13.30 5.58
CA VAL A 148 -15.60 -14.28 5.78
C VAL A 148 -15.06 -15.70 5.90
N GLN A 149 -14.12 -16.08 5.03
CA GLN A 149 -13.57 -17.43 5.00
C GLN A 149 -12.71 -17.75 6.21
N ASN A 150 -11.99 -16.77 6.73
CA ASN A 150 -10.89 -17.00 7.68
C ASN A 150 -11.10 -16.38 9.07
N GLU A 151 -12.26 -15.77 9.35
CA GLU A 151 -12.50 -15.05 10.63
C GLU A 151 -12.30 -15.94 11.87
N TYR A 152 -12.55 -17.23 11.75
CA TYR A 152 -12.48 -18.19 12.85
C TYR A 152 -11.31 -19.17 12.75
N GLU A 153 -10.42 -19.00 11.78
CA GLU A 153 -9.29 -19.89 11.58
C GLU A 153 -7.98 -19.18 11.96
N ASP A 154 -7.38 -19.59 13.08
CA ASP A 154 -6.07 -19.09 13.50
C ASP A 154 -5.00 -19.35 12.44
N GLY A 155 -4.17 -18.33 12.21
CA GLY A 155 -3.08 -18.39 11.22
C GLY A 155 -3.49 -18.19 9.77
N LYS A 156 -4.79 -18.07 9.47
CA LYS A 156 -5.27 -17.70 8.13
C LYS A 156 -5.22 -16.19 7.93
N GLN A 157 -5.12 -15.77 6.67
CA GLN A 157 -5.08 -14.36 6.30
C GLN A 157 -6.36 -13.65 6.71
N GLN A 158 -6.23 -12.53 7.42
CA GLN A 158 -7.36 -11.80 7.96
C GLN A 158 -8.04 -10.84 6.97
N GLY A 159 -7.50 -10.68 5.76
CA GLY A 159 -8.02 -9.81 4.72
C GLY A 159 -7.01 -9.63 3.60
N ASN A 160 -7.30 -8.70 2.68
CA ASN A 160 -6.43 -8.34 1.56
C ASN A 160 -6.20 -6.83 1.54
N TRP A 161 -4.94 -6.41 1.35
CA TRP A 161 -4.56 -5.01 1.20
C TRP A 161 -4.17 -4.68 -0.23
N LEU A 162 -4.30 -3.42 -0.63
CA LEU A 162 -3.87 -2.95 -1.93
C LEU A 162 -2.50 -2.29 -1.82
N VAL A 163 -1.52 -2.85 -2.51
CA VAL A 163 -0.16 -2.28 -2.64
C VAL A 163 -0.06 -1.60 -4.00
N LEU A 164 0.16 -0.28 -3.98
CA LEU A 164 0.29 0.54 -5.18
C LEU A 164 1.72 1.02 -5.32
N ASP A 165 2.40 0.56 -6.35
CA ASP A 165 3.75 1.01 -6.66
C ASP A 165 3.75 2.17 -7.65
N GLU A 166 4.80 2.99 -7.63
CA GLU A 166 4.99 4.15 -8.51
C GLU A 166 3.80 5.13 -8.53
N LEU A 167 3.18 5.34 -7.36
CA LEU A 167 1.94 6.12 -7.24
C LEU A 167 2.09 7.57 -7.74
N ASN A 168 3.30 8.13 -7.71
CA ASN A 168 3.61 9.45 -8.25
C ASN A 168 3.51 9.56 -9.78
N ARG A 169 3.38 8.45 -10.51
CA ARG A 169 3.25 8.45 -11.98
C ARG A 169 1.83 8.74 -12.45
N CYS A 170 0.82 8.64 -11.59
CA CYS A 170 -0.55 8.97 -11.95
C CYS A 170 -0.98 10.31 -11.34
N GLU A 171 -2.03 10.91 -11.91
CA GLU A 171 -2.75 12.02 -11.29
C GLU A 171 -3.63 11.50 -10.15
N ILE A 172 -3.08 11.47 -8.93
CA ILE A 172 -3.70 10.78 -7.77
C ILE A 172 -5.12 11.28 -7.51
N ASP A 173 -5.36 12.58 -7.61
CA ASP A 173 -6.70 13.16 -7.42
C ASP A 173 -7.70 12.72 -8.49
N LYS A 174 -7.25 12.50 -9.72
CA LYS A 174 -8.08 11.96 -10.80
C LYS A 174 -8.40 10.48 -10.58
N VAL A 175 -7.47 9.72 -10.02
CA VAL A 175 -7.64 8.28 -9.77
C VAL A 175 -8.49 8.02 -8.52
N PHE A 176 -8.29 8.80 -7.45
CA PHE A 176 -8.86 8.55 -6.13
C PHE A 176 -9.89 9.58 -5.68
N GLY A 177 -10.12 10.67 -6.43
CA GLY A 177 -10.99 11.77 -5.99
C GLY A 177 -12.37 11.32 -5.52
N ASP A 178 -13.00 10.44 -6.27
CA ASP A 178 -14.32 9.88 -5.94
C ASP A 178 -14.31 8.97 -4.69
N LEU A 179 -13.11 8.50 -4.28
CA LEU A 179 -12.91 7.65 -3.11
C LEU A 179 -12.55 8.43 -1.85
N PHE A 180 -12.24 9.72 -1.94
CA PHE A 180 -11.73 10.48 -0.81
C PHE A 180 -12.68 10.50 0.39
N THR A 181 -13.99 10.51 0.18
CA THR A 181 -14.95 10.41 1.29
C THR A 181 -14.92 9.03 1.92
N ALA A 182 -14.95 7.98 1.11
CA ALA A 182 -14.99 6.60 1.57
C ALA A 182 -13.66 6.15 2.23
N LEU A 183 -12.52 6.72 1.83
CA LEU A 183 -11.18 6.42 2.38
C LEU A 183 -10.82 7.26 3.61
N GLY A 184 -11.68 8.17 4.08
CA GLY A 184 -11.41 9.00 5.25
C GLY A 184 -11.19 8.15 6.52
N SER A 185 -10.14 8.48 7.30
CA SER A 185 -9.83 7.76 8.54
C SER A 185 -10.90 7.94 9.63
N ASP A 186 -11.57 9.09 9.60
CA ASP A 186 -12.60 9.48 10.57
C ASP A 186 -14.02 9.14 10.09
N SER A 187 -14.15 8.53 8.91
CA SER A 187 -15.44 8.18 8.32
C SER A 187 -16.10 7.05 9.10
N THR A 188 -17.40 7.21 9.36
CA THR A 188 -18.22 6.13 9.92
C THR A 188 -18.35 4.98 8.92
N THR A 189 -18.75 3.81 9.38
CA THR A 189 -19.00 2.66 8.49
C THR A 189 -19.99 3.00 7.36
N ALA A 190 -20.99 3.83 7.65
CA ALA A 190 -21.99 4.28 6.68
C ALA A 190 -21.41 5.20 5.58
N GLU A 191 -20.35 5.94 5.89
CA GLU A 191 -19.68 6.83 4.92
C GLU A 191 -18.60 6.11 4.10
N ARG A 192 -18.15 4.94 4.55
CA ARG A 192 -17.15 4.13 3.87
C ARG A 192 -17.76 3.27 2.77
N VAL A 193 -18.56 3.87 1.92
CA VAL A 193 -19.28 3.21 0.82
C VAL A 193 -18.79 3.73 -0.53
N ILE A 194 -18.66 2.82 -1.49
CA ILE A 194 -18.35 3.12 -2.89
C ILE A 194 -19.56 2.76 -3.72
N ASN A 195 -20.02 3.70 -4.56
CA ASN A 195 -21.10 3.46 -5.51
C ASN A 195 -20.55 2.96 -6.84
N LEU A 196 -21.04 1.79 -7.28
CA LEU A 196 -20.61 1.13 -8.51
C LEU A 196 -21.66 1.35 -9.60
N TRP A 197 -21.67 2.55 -10.19
CA TRP A 197 -22.65 3.00 -11.18
C TRP A 197 -22.75 2.10 -12.43
N TYR A 198 -21.69 1.33 -12.71
CA TYR A 198 -21.60 0.42 -13.85
C TYR A 198 -22.21 -0.97 -13.57
N GLN A 199 -22.62 -1.25 -12.34
CA GLN A 199 -23.28 -2.51 -11.99
C GLN A 199 -24.77 -2.42 -12.31
N LYS A 200 -25.27 -3.39 -13.09
CA LYS A 200 -26.70 -3.46 -13.47
C LYS A 200 -27.59 -3.96 -12.34
N ASP A 201 -27.05 -4.85 -11.51
CA ASP A 201 -27.74 -5.40 -10.35
C ASP A 201 -27.69 -4.38 -9.20
N GLU A 202 -28.87 -3.93 -8.76
CA GLU A 202 -29.00 -2.93 -7.68
C GLU A 202 -28.29 -3.39 -6.38
N ASN A 203 -28.27 -4.70 -6.11
CA ASN A 203 -27.61 -5.27 -4.94
C ASN A 203 -26.08 -5.18 -5.01
N LYS A 204 -25.52 -4.99 -6.21
CA LYS A 204 -24.07 -4.87 -6.46
C LYS A 204 -23.64 -3.42 -6.67
N GLN A 205 -24.53 -2.45 -6.62
CA GLN A 205 -24.22 -1.04 -6.84
C GLN A 205 -23.51 -0.36 -5.67
N LYS A 206 -23.41 -1.01 -4.51
CA LYS A 206 -22.76 -0.47 -3.33
C LYS A 206 -21.84 -1.50 -2.69
N ILE A 207 -20.64 -1.08 -2.37
CA ILE A 207 -19.73 -1.85 -1.53
C ILE A 207 -19.24 -1.01 -0.36
N TYR A 208 -19.07 -1.64 0.80
CA TYR A 208 -18.57 -1.01 2.01
C TYR A 208 -17.12 -1.40 2.24
N ILE A 209 -16.27 -0.41 2.53
CA ILE A 209 -14.84 -0.66 2.77
C ILE A 209 -14.65 -1.25 4.17
N PRO A 210 -14.12 -2.49 4.29
CA PRO A 210 -13.91 -3.12 5.60
C PRO A 210 -12.89 -2.35 6.46
N ASN A 211 -13.09 -2.37 7.78
CA ASN A 211 -12.11 -1.80 8.71
C ASN A 211 -10.74 -2.52 8.67
N ARG A 212 -10.68 -3.71 8.10
CA ARG A 212 -9.43 -4.46 7.86
C ARG A 212 -8.71 -4.05 6.59
N PHE A 213 -9.38 -3.40 5.64
CA PHE A 213 -8.78 -2.99 4.37
C PHE A 213 -7.82 -1.81 4.53
N ARG A 214 -6.68 -1.86 3.85
CA ARG A 214 -5.69 -0.78 3.78
C ARG A 214 -5.16 -0.64 2.36
N ILE A 215 -4.73 0.57 2.04
CA ILE A 215 -3.92 0.88 0.86
C ILE A 215 -2.52 1.27 1.34
N ILE A 216 -1.50 0.63 0.79
CA ILE A 216 -0.10 1.00 0.95
C ILE A 216 0.41 1.51 -0.39
N GLY A 217 0.61 2.82 -0.51
CA GLY A 217 1.24 3.42 -1.68
C GLY A 217 2.75 3.45 -1.53
N ALA A 218 3.48 3.30 -2.64
CA ALA A 218 4.90 3.59 -2.74
C ALA A 218 5.12 4.64 -3.82
N MET A 219 5.93 5.66 -3.52
CA MET A 219 6.24 6.73 -4.45
C MET A 219 7.70 7.20 -4.34
N ASN A 220 8.24 7.61 -5.48
CA ASN A 220 9.59 8.15 -5.57
C ASN A 220 9.53 9.68 -5.50
N ASN A 221 10.22 10.30 -4.53
CA ASN A 221 10.22 11.74 -4.32
C ASN A 221 11.31 12.49 -5.13
N ILE A 222 12.21 11.78 -5.82
CA ILE A 222 13.30 12.41 -6.61
C ILE A 222 12.81 12.85 -8.00
N ASP A 223 11.75 12.26 -8.52
CA ASP A 223 11.19 12.65 -9.83
C ASP A 223 10.37 13.95 -9.70
N LYS A 224 11.06 15.07 -9.43
CA LYS A 224 10.43 16.42 -9.27
C LYS A 224 9.52 16.82 -10.45
N ASN A 225 9.70 16.22 -11.60
CA ASN A 225 8.84 16.46 -12.79
C ASN A 225 7.49 15.73 -12.74
N TYR A 226 7.31 14.80 -11.79
CA TYR A 226 6.10 13.99 -11.60
C TYR A 226 5.49 14.15 -10.20
N VAL A 227 6.08 14.99 -9.34
CA VAL A 227 5.46 15.35 -8.07
C VAL A 227 4.37 16.35 -8.38
N ASN A 228 3.21 15.87 -8.80
CA ASN A 228 1.99 16.65 -8.69
C ASN A 228 1.85 17.04 -7.22
N ASP A 229 1.53 18.30 -6.96
CA ASP A 229 1.31 18.78 -5.60
C ASP A 229 0.36 17.83 -4.88
N ILE A 230 0.84 17.24 -3.78
CA ILE A 230 0.02 16.35 -2.95
C ILE A 230 -1.18 17.16 -2.47
N SER A 231 -2.36 16.81 -2.96
CA SER A 231 -3.56 17.55 -2.59
C SER A 231 -3.88 17.42 -1.10
N GLN A 232 -4.53 18.44 -0.55
CA GLN A 232 -5.06 18.35 0.81
C GLN A 232 -6.04 17.18 0.98
N GLY A 233 -6.71 16.79 -0.10
CA GLY A 233 -7.58 15.63 -0.15
C GLY A 233 -6.83 14.35 0.21
N LEU A 234 -5.69 14.12 -0.42
CA LEU A 234 -4.85 12.94 -0.22
C LEU A 234 -4.18 12.94 1.17
N SER A 235 -3.60 14.08 1.59
CA SER A 235 -2.88 14.18 2.86
C SER A 235 -3.74 13.91 4.10
N ARG A 236 -5.06 14.04 3.98
CA ARG A 236 -6.01 13.69 5.05
C ARG A 236 -6.37 12.19 5.09
N ARG A 237 -6.16 11.44 4.00
CA ARG A 237 -6.54 10.02 3.85
C ARG A 237 -5.37 9.07 3.99
N PHE A 238 -4.17 9.58 3.83
CA PHE A 238 -2.95 8.80 3.89
C PHE A 238 -1.95 9.39 4.89
N THR A 239 -1.27 8.53 5.64
CA THR A 239 -0.11 8.93 6.44
C THR A 239 1.13 8.77 5.57
N PHE A 240 1.84 9.86 5.32
CA PHE A 240 3.09 9.84 4.56
C PHE A 240 4.25 9.48 5.47
N ILE A 241 5.10 8.58 5.01
CA ILE A 241 6.24 8.05 5.77
C ILE A 241 7.47 8.07 4.88
N ASP A 242 8.48 8.81 5.31
CA ASP A 242 9.75 8.93 4.60
C ASP A 242 10.60 7.67 4.82
N ILE A 243 10.98 7.04 3.73
CA ILE A 243 11.90 5.90 3.68
C ILE A 243 13.20 6.40 3.09
N LEU A 244 14.09 6.81 3.99
CA LEU A 244 15.40 7.33 3.62
C LEU A 244 16.41 6.20 3.45
N PRO A 245 17.46 6.42 2.65
CA PRO A 245 18.60 5.51 2.61
C PRO A 245 19.18 5.28 4.01
N PRO A 246 19.66 4.09 4.31
CA PRO A 246 20.24 3.79 5.60
C PRO A 246 21.46 4.67 5.91
N ALA A 247 21.82 4.80 7.18
CA ALA A 247 23.03 5.46 7.61
C ALA A 247 24.28 4.71 7.09
N GLU A 248 25.44 5.38 7.06
CA GLU A 248 26.67 4.85 6.46
C GLU A 248 27.08 3.49 7.04
N ASP A 249 26.90 3.31 8.35
CA ASP A 249 27.16 2.05 9.05
C ASP A 249 26.34 0.85 8.52
N TYR A 250 25.12 1.11 8.07
CA TYR A 250 24.25 0.09 7.49
C TYR A 250 24.54 -0.18 6.03
N PHE A 251 25.08 0.81 5.29
CA PHE A 251 25.52 0.61 3.92
C PHE A 251 26.64 -0.43 3.81
N GLU A 252 27.62 -0.40 4.70
CA GLU A 252 28.69 -1.41 4.74
C GLU A 252 28.14 -2.81 5.02
N LYS A 253 27.09 -2.91 5.82
CA LYS A 253 26.43 -4.17 6.13
C LYS A 253 25.62 -4.70 4.93
N GLU A 254 24.90 -3.84 4.22
CA GLU A 254 24.24 -4.19 2.94
C GLU A 254 25.26 -4.64 1.89
N ALA A 255 26.34 -3.89 1.74
CA ALA A 255 27.43 -4.22 0.82
C ALA A 255 28.06 -5.59 1.14
N SER A 256 28.26 -5.88 2.42
CA SER A 256 28.78 -7.18 2.88
C SER A 256 27.82 -8.32 2.54
N ASN A 257 26.50 -8.14 2.82
CA ASN A 257 25.49 -9.13 2.49
C ASN A 257 25.38 -9.37 0.97
N ALA A 258 25.45 -8.31 0.17
CA ALA A 258 25.43 -8.42 -1.30
C ALA A 258 26.63 -9.22 -1.84
N LYS A 259 27.82 -8.99 -1.28
CA LYS A 259 29.04 -9.75 -1.61
C LYS A 259 28.91 -11.22 -1.22
N GLU A 260 28.38 -11.51 -0.05
CA GLU A 260 28.18 -12.88 0.43
C GLU A 260 27.15 -13.63 -0.41
N LEU A 261 26.06 -12.97 -0.78
CA LEU A 261 25.03 -13.52 -1.67
C LEU A 261 25.61 -13.82 -3.09
N ALA A 262 26.50 -12.95 -3.58
CA ALA A 262 27.17 -13.16 -4.86
C ALA A 262 28.12 -14.36 -4.82
N LYS A 263 28.82 -14.59 -3.70
CA LYS A 263 29.69 -15.76 -3.50
C LYS A 263 28.90 -17.09 -3.45
N THR A 264 27.76 -17.10 -2.77
CA THR A 264 26.92 -18.30 -2.62
C THR A 264 26.24 -18.73 -3.93
N ARG A 265 25.99 -17.79 -4.82
CA ARG A 265 25.52 -18.08 -6.17
C ARG A 265 26.68 -18.41 -7.08
N ALA A 266 27.46 -19.46 -6.81
CA ALA A 266 28.72 -19.93 -7.36
C ALA A 266 28.90 -19.91 -8.91
N TYR A 267 28.04 -19.22 -9.60
CA TYR A 267 28.03 -19.07 -11.03
C TYR A 267 29.09 -18.09 -11.55
N PHE A 268 29.83 -17.25 -10.69
CA PHE A 268 30.19 -15.96 -11.22
C PHE A 268 31.34 -15.22 -10.53
N ALA A 269 32.56 -15.51 -10.88
CA ALA A 269 33.66 -14.55 -10.74
C ALA A 269 33.32 -13.21 -11.42
N ASP A 270 32.64 -13.24 -12.57
CA ASP A 270 32.18 -12.04 -13.30
C ASP A 270 31.07 -11.28 -12.57
N MET A 271 30.17 -11.97 -11.83
CA MET A 271 29.16 -11.30 -11.01
C MET A 271 29.73 -10.57 -9.80
N LEU A 272 30.81 -11.04 -9.21
CA LEU A 272 31.43 -10.35 -8.08
C LEU A 272 31.90 -8.96 -8.51
N ALA A 273 32.56 -8.84 -9.67
CA ALA A 273 32.96 -7.56 -10.23
C ALA A 273 31.75 -6.64 -10.53
N GLN A 274 30.67 -7.20 -11.06
CA GLN A 274 29.43 -6.44 -11.30
C GLN A 274 28.77 -5.98 -9.99
N VAL A 275 28.76 -6.81 -8.95
CA VAL A 275 28.26 -6.44 -7.63
C VAL A 275 29.13 -5.35 -7.00
N GLU A 276 30.45 -5.41 -7.14
CA GLU A 276 31.35 -4.35 -6.64
C GLU A 276 31.13 -3.02 -7.37
N MET A 277 30.95 -3.06 -8.70
CA MET A 277 30.57 -1.86 -9.47
C MET A 277 29.21 -1.30 -9.04
N TRP A 278 28.23 -2.16 -8.82
CA TRP A 278 26.90 -1.77 -8.36
C TRP A 278 26.98 -1.12 -6.96
N ILE A 279 27.72 -1.71 -6.02
CA ILE A 279 27.95 -1.16 -4.67
C ILE A 279 28.57 0.24 -4.76
N ALA A 280 29.58 0.42 -5.60
CA ALA A 280 30.23 1.71 -5.79
C ALA A 280 29.26 2.77 -6.36
N LYS A 281 28.38 2.36 -7.27
CA LYS A 281 27.32 3.24 -7.83
C LYS A 281 26.29 3.63 -6.78
N GLN A 282 25.85 2.67 -5.96
CA GLN A 282 24.89 2.92 -4.88
C GLN A 282 25.49 3.86 -3.82
N LYS A 283 26.76 3.66 -3.45
CA LYS A 283 27.45 4.55 -2.51
C LYS A 283 27.47 5.98 -3.01
N LYS A 284 27.78 6.18 -4.29
CA LYS A 284 27.77 7.52 -4.90
C LYS A 284 26.36 8.15 -4.89
N GLN A 285 25.34 7.40 -5.25
CA GLN A 285 23.96 7.88 -5.21
C GLN A 285 23.51 8.24 -3.79
N HIS A 286 23.87 7.42 -2.82
CA HIS A 286 23.59 7.65 -1.41
C HIS A 286 24.26 8.94 -0.89
N ASP A 287 25.53 9.17 -1.26
CA ASP A 287 26.26 10.39 -0.89
C ASP A 287 25.66 11.64 -1.57
N ASP A 288 25.21 11.52 -2.80
CA ASP A 288 24.59 12.63 -3.55
C ASP A 288 23.21 12.99 -2.93
N VAL A 289 22.38 12.01 -2.59
CA VAL A 289 21.08 12.23 -1.91
C VAL A 289 21.27 12.84 -0.52
N ARG A 290 22.30 12.42 0.23
CA ARG A 290 22.62 13.02 1.53
C ARG A 290 23.02 14.48 1.40
N LYS A 291 23.83 14.82 0.41
CA LYS A 291 24.24 16.21 0.15
C LYS A 291 23.06 17.09 -0.20
N GLU A 292 22.14 16.61 -1.03
CA GLU A 292 20.91 17.35 -1.37
C GLU A 292 20.01 17.57 -0.14
N ASN A 293 19.77 16.55 0.69
CA ASN A 293 18.99 16.67 1.91
C ASN A 293 19.64 17.59 2.96
N THR A 294 20.98 17.64 3.01
CA THR A 294 21.71 18.54 3.95
C THR A 294 21.62 19.99 3.48
N VAL A 295 21.60 20.23 2.18
CA VAL A 295 21.44 21.58 1.61
C VAL A 295 20.01 22.11 1.83
N GLU A 296 18.99 21.26 1.68
CA GLU A 296 17.61 21.65 1.98
C GLU A 296 17.38 21.93 3.47
N ALA A 297 17.98 21.16 4.37
CA ALA A 297 17.92 21.41 5.82
C ALA A 297 18.67 22.69 6.23
N GLY A 298 19.73 23.07 5.48
CA GLY A 298 20.52 24.29 5.74
C GLY A 298 19.85 25.57 5.25
N VAL A 299 18.95 25.50 4.29
CA VAL A 299 18.22 26.66 3.75
C VAL A 299 16.99 27.04 4.60
N GLY A 300 16.51 26.12 5.46
CA GLY A 300 15.34 26.33 6.34
C GLY A 300 15.61 27.14 7.62
N PHE A 301 16.86 27.48 7.95
CA PHE A 301 17.22 28.25 9.15
C PHE A 301 17.84 29.62 8.85
N GLY A 302 17.36 30.29 7.85
CA GLY A 302 17.59 31.73 7.64
C GLY A 302 16.52 32.54 8.35
N CYS A 303 16.51 32.51 9.66
CA CYS A 303 15.64 33.36 10.48
C CYS A 303 16.07 34.82 10.35
N GLY A 304 15.33 35.60 9.60
CA GLY A 304 15.38 37.05 9.61
C GLY A 304 14.81 37.62 10.90
N CYS A 305 15.58 37.63 11.95
CA CYS A 305 15.37 38.55 13.08
C CYS A 305 16.20 39.81 12.85
N VAL A 306 15.57 40.81 12.25
CA VAL A 306 16.00 42.20 12.36
C VAL A 306 14.68 43.00 12.39
N GLY A 307 14.37 43.74 13.35
CA GLY A 307 14.97 44.53 14.36
C GLY A 307 13.92 45.51 14.76
N CYS A 308 13.69 45.62 16.03
CA CYS A 308 13.12 46.80 16.63
C CYS A 308 14.18 47.90 16.62
N PHE A 309 13.81 49.06 16.18
CA PHE A 309 14.11 50.35 16.81
C PHE A 309 13.86 51.47 15.79
N GLY A 310 13.00 52.37 16.17
CA GLY A 310 12.74 53.66 15.54
C GLY A 310 11.31 54.10 15.76
#